data_6d53e7f7d3bcc76fe2920362c067075e
#
_entry.id   6d53e7f7d3bcc76fe2920362c067075e
#
_cell.length_a   1.000
_cell.length_b   1.000
_cell.length_c   1.000
_cell.angle_alpha   90.00
_cell.angle_beta   90.00
_cell.angle_gamma   90.00
#
_symmetry.space_group_name_H-M   'P 1'
#
loop_
_entity.id
_entity.type
_entity.pdbx_description
1 polymer ?
#
loop_
_entity_poly.entity_id
_entity_poly.type
_entity_poly.pdbx_seq_one_letter_code
_entity_poly.pdbx_strand_id
1 'polypeptide(L)'
;MPTSRTETPGNETNLQTQNAPPLDPWEAAYLRFETPEQEIRKFIGRLARLGAPQWPRDAEIVELFCGRGNGLIALQRLGFTRLEGVDLSPRLLAQFKGSAKCTVADCRKLPFTDRSKDVLIVQGGLHHLPALPDDLDQTFSEMQRVLRRNGRVMFVEPWRTPFLTFVHLISELPPVRRISNKMDAFATMTEYEIRTYEQWLGQPELIKKTTRTHFLPVHECFAWGKWNFVGTPR
;
A
#
# COMPACT_ATOMS: atom_id res chain seq x y z
N MET A 1 59.83 -2.82 -31.89
CA MET A 1 58.95 -2.09 -31.00
C MET A 1 57.56 -2.08 -31.61
N PRO A 2 56.55 -2.86 -31.07
CA PRO A 2 55.19 -2.74 -31.54
C PRO A 2 54.41 -1.78 -30.64
N THR A 3 53.67 -0.92 -31.28
CA THR A 3 52.81 0.12 -30.70
C THR A 3 51.55 -0.52 -30.13
N SER A 4 51.31 -0.28 -28.85
CA SER A 4 50.11 -0.67 -28.14
C SER A 4 48.91 0.21 -28.53
N ARG A 5 47.85 -0.41 -29.07
CA ARG A 5 46.53 0.22 -29.20
C ARG A 5 45.81 0.12 -27.85
N THR A 6 45.45 1.23 -27.28
CA THR A 6 44.52 1.35 -26.16
C THR A 6 43.10 1.22 -26.68
N GLU A 7 42.44 0.12 -26.32
CA GLU A 7 40.99 -0.03 -26.50
C GLU A 7 40.24 0.74 -25.42
N THR A 8 39.35 1.60 -25.83
CA THR A 8 38.42 2.34 -24.99
C THR A 8 37.25 1.39 -24.60
N PRO A 9 36.86 1.29 -23.34
CA PRO A 9 35.70 0.46 -22.98
C PRO A 9 34.42 1.13 -23.47
N GLY A 10 33.72 0.40 -24.33
CA GLY A 10 32.42 0.80 -24.87
C GLY A 10 31.33 0.82 -23.81
N ASN A 11 30.48 1.76 -24.00
CA ASN A 11 29.30 2.20 -23.26
C ASN A 11 28.20 1.11 -23.25
N GLU A 12 28.18 0.22 -22.25
CA GLU A 12 27.17 -0.87 -22.09
C GLU A 12 25.92 -0.48 -21.27
N THR A 13 25.63 0.81 -21.07
CA THR A 13 24.60 1.23 -20.11
C THR A 13 23.26 1.63 -20.73
N ASN A 14 22.95 1.29 -22.00
CA ASN A 14 21.74 1.84 -22.66
C ASN A 14 20.80 0.82 -23.34
N LEU A 15 20.82 -0.45 -22.98
CA LEU A 15 20.01 -1.49 -23.66
C LEU A 15 18.87 -2.11 -22.85
N GLN A 16 18.62 -1.70 -21.59
CA GLN A 16 17.62 -2.35 -20.74
C GLN A 16 16.28 -1.60 -20.58
N THR A 17 16.12 -0.41 -21.15
CA THR A 17 14.89 0.40 -20.99
C THR A 17 13.87 0.26 -22.11
N GLN A 18 14.15 -0.47 -23.19
CA GLN A 18 13.26 -0.48 -24.36
C GLN A 18 12.25 -1.63 -24.47
N ASN A 19 12.24 -2.62 -23.56
CA ASN A 19 11.35 -3.79 -23.64
C ASN A 19 10.52 -4.08 -22.38
N ALA A 20 10.24 -3.10 -21.53
CA ALA A 20 9.25 -3.29 -20.47
C ALA A 20 7.85 -3.38 -21.10
N PRO A 21 7.03 -4.40 -20.78
CA PRO A 21 5.66 -4.46 -21.26
C PRO A 21 4.90 -3.18 -20.87
N PRO A 22 3.91 -2.74 -21.66
CA PRO A 22 3.14 -1.53 -21.34
C PRO A 22 2.53 -1.66 -19.93
N LEU A 23 2.39 -0.52 -19.25
CA LEU A 23 1.71 -0.46 -17.95
C LEU A 23 0.29 -1.00 -18.11
N ASP A 24 -0.16 -1.83 -17.18
CA ASP A 24 -1.57 -2.12 -17.14
C ASP A 24 -2.36 -0.82 -16.81
N PRO A 25 -3.62 -0.74 -17.22
CA PRO A 25 -4.39 0.50 -17.09
C PRO A 25 -4.58 0.94 -15.63
N TRP A 26 -4.64 0.00 -14.68
CA TRP A 26 -4.73 0.32 -13.26
C TRP A 26 -3.42 0.98 -12.76
N GLU A 27 -2.26 0.35 -13.03
CA GLU A 27 -0.97 0.94 -12.66
C GLU A 27 -0.78 2.33 -13.30
N ALA A 28 -1.17 2.49 -14.57
CA ALA A 28 -1.11 3.79 -15.25
C ALA A 28 -2.01 4.84 -14.59
N ALA A 29 -3.22 4.47 -14.17
CA ALA A 29 -4.14 5.34 -13.46
C ALA A 29 -3.62 5.67 -12.04
N TYR A 30 -3.12 4.67 -11.30
CA TYR A 30 -2.52 4.86 -9.99
C TYR A 30 -1.37 5.88 -10.02
N LEU A 31 -0.48 5.79 -11.02
CA LEU A 31 0.64 6.72 -11.16
C LEU A 31 0.20 8.16 -11.51
N ARG A 32 -0.98 8.33 -12.13
CA ARG A 32 -1.57 9.65 -12.46
C ARG A 32 -2.42 10.23 -11.33
N PHE A 33 -2.92 9.39 -10.42
CA PHE A 33 -3.86 9.80 -9.38
C PHE A 33 -3.25 10.81 -8.41
N GLU A 34 -2.02 10.56 -7.95
CA GLU A 34 -1.28 11.46 -7.07
C GLU A 34 0.22 11.43 -7.40
N THR A 35 0.86 12.58 -7.31
CA THR A 35 2.32 12.62 -7.37
C THR A 35 2.92 11.93 -6.13
N PRO A 36 4.14 11.37 -6.21
CA PRO A 36 4.80 10.77 -5.05
C PRO A 36 4.82 11.70 -3.82
N GLU A 37 5.12 12.98 -4.02
CA GLU A 37 5.20 13.93 -2.92
C GLU A 37 3.82 14.24 -2.29
N GLN A 38 2.75 14.28 -3.07
CA GLN A 38 1.38 14.42 -2.55
C GLN A 38 0.99 13.21 -1.70
N GLU A 39 1.31 12.02 -2.18
CA GLU A 39 1.03 10.77 -1.50
C GLU A 39 1.84 10.64 -0.19
N ILE A 40 3.14 10.95 -0.22
CA ILE A 40 4.00 10.97 0.96
C ILE A 40 3.46 11.93 2.03
N ARG A 41 3.09 13.16 1.65
CA ARG A 41 2.51 14.13 2.60
C ARG A 41 1.18 13.64 3.19
N LYS A 42 0.33 13.03 2.38
CA LYS A 42 -0.91 12.40 2.83
C LYS A 42 -0.62 11.29 3.85
N PHE A 43 0.36 10.44 3.58
CA PHE A 43 0.75 9.34 4.48
C PHE A 43 1.35 9.84 5.79
N ILE A 44 2.22 10.84 5.77
CA ILE A 44 2.74 11.50 7.00
C ILE A 44 1.59 11.99 7.88
N GLY A 45 0.64 12.73 7.30
CA GLY A 45 -0.51 13.24 8.05
C GLY A 45 -1.41 12.12 8.61
N ARG A 46 -1.57 11.02 7.88
CA ARG A 46 -2.34 9.85 8.29
C ARG A 46 -1.64 9.10 9.43
N LEU A 47 -0.36 8.77 9.26
CA LEU A 47 0.48 8.12 10.27
C LEU A 47 0.50 8.92 11.58
N ALA A 48 0.65 10.24 11.48
CA ALA A 48 0.65 11.12 12.65
C ALA A 48 -0.69 11.05 13.42
N ARG A 49 -1.83 11.10 12.72
CA ARG A 49 -3.15 10.99 13.36
C ARG A 49 -3.42 9.61 13.97
N LEU A 50 -2.84 8.55 13.42
CA LEU A 50 -3.03 7.17 13.87
C LEU A 50 -1.96 6.70 14.88
N GLY A 51 -1.20 7.62 15.46
CA GLY A 51 -0.35 7.38 16.61
C GLY A 51 1.11 7.09 16.31
N ALA A 52 1.58 7.20 15.05
CA ALA A 52 2.99 6.97 14.73
C ALA A 52 4.00 7.84 15.51
N PRO A 53 3.71 9.09 15.92
CA PRO A 53 4.63 9.86 16.74
C PRO A 53 5.01 9.22 18.07
N GLN A 54 4.15 8.35 18.62
CA GLN A 54 4.38 7.65 19.89
C GLN A 54 5.12 6.31 19.73
N TRP A 55 5.37 5.86 18.49
CA TRP A 55 6.08 4.60 18.28
C TRP A 55 7.59 4.78 18.49
N PRO A 56 8.31 3.77 19.03
CA PRO A 56 9.76 3.77 19.07
C PRO A 56 10.36 3.98 17.68
N ARG A 57 11.39 4.82 17.57
CA ARG A 57 11.99 5.10 16.24
C ARG A 57 12.78 3.93 15.66
N ASP A 58 13.13 2.98 16.49
CA ASP A 58 13.76 1.70 16.13
C ASP A 58 12.76 0.54 16.03
N ALA A 59 11.45 0.82 16.02
CA ALA A 59 10.43 -0.20 15.79
C ALA A 59 10.64 -0.88 14.44
N GLU A 60 10.50 -2.20 14.43
CA GLU A 60 10.50 -3.03 13.20
C GLU A 60 9.16 -2.87 12.50
N ILE A 61 9.11 -2.07 11.44
CA ILE A 61 7.88 -1.72 10.72
C ILE A 61 7.87 -2.33 9.34
N VAL A 62 6.76 -2.94 8.96
CA VAL A 62 6.53 -3.44 7.60
C VAL A 62 5.30 -2.76 7.01
N GLU A 63 5.41 -2.22 5.81
CA GLU A 63 4.28 -1.81 4.99
C GLU A 63 3.95 -2.92 3.99
N LEU A 64 2.74 -3.46 4.07
CA LEU A 64 2.18 -4.40 3.12
C LEU A 64 1.43 -3.64 2.05
N PHE A 65 1.41 -4.16 0.82
CA PHE A 65 0.90 -3.45 -0.36
C PHE A 65 1.60 -2.09 -0.54
N CYS A 66 2.94 -2.08 -0.35
CA CYS A 66 3.70 -0.84 -0.29
C CYS A 66 3.86 -0.15 -1.66
N GLY A 67 3.51 -0.81 -2.76
CA GLY A 67 3.56 -0.27 -4.11
C GLY A 67 4.93 0.31 -4.45
N ARG A 68 4.98 1.58 -4.84
CA ARG A 68 6.23 2.32 -5.12
C ARG A 68 6.93 2.86 -3.86
N GLY A 69 6.51 2.45 -2.67
CA GLY A 69 7.18 2.71 -1.40
C GLY A 69 7.01 4.13 -0.83
N ASN A 70 6.00 4.87 -1.24
CA ASN A 70 5.78 6.23 -0.74
C ASN A 70 5.42 6.27 0.76
N GLY A 71 4.76 5.23 1.28
CA GLY A 71 4.52 5.08 2.71
C GLY A 71 5.80 4.82 3.49
N LEU A 72 6.72 4.02 2.94
CA LEU A 72 8.04 3.81 3.54
C LEU A 72 8.85 5.11 3.58
N ILE A 73 8.80 5.93 2.51
CA ILE A 73 9.45 7.26 2.50
C ILE A 73 8.79 8.18 3.55
N ALA A 74 7.48 8.12 3.72
CA ALA A 74 6.79 8.87 4.76
C ALA A 74 7.27 8.47 6.17
N LEU A 75 7.43 7.18 6.42
CA LEU A 75 7.98 6.65 7.68
C LEU A 75 9.44 7.08 7.90
N GLN A 76 10.27 7.04 6.86
CA GLN A 76 11.65 7.55 6.93
C GLN A 76 11.70 9.04 7.31
N ARG A 77 10.83 9.86 6.71
CA ARG A 77 10.72 11.30 7.04
C ARG A 77 10.22 11.53 8.47
N LEU A 78 9.49 10.59 9.05
CA LEU A 78 9.10 10.61 10.46
C LEU A 78 10.20 10.09 11.40
N GLY A 79 11.36 9.68 10.87
CA GLY A 79 12.52 9.25 11.63
C GLY A 79 12.57 7.77 12.00
N PHE A 80 11.75 6.91 11.36
CA PHE A 80 11.85 5.47 11.53
C PHE A 80 12.98 4.91 10.67
N THR A 81 13.73 3.94 11.21
CA THR A 81 14.97 3.45 10.60
C THR A 81 14.91 1.97 10.20
N ARG A 82 14.03 1.17 10.81
CA ARG A 82 13.90 -0.26 10.56
C ARG A 82 12.62 -0.55 9.77
N LEU A 83 12.70 -0.32 8.47
CA LEU A 83 11.57 -0.35 7.56
C LEU A 83 11.73 -1.44 6.51
N GLU A 84 10.67 -2.20 6.29
CA GLU A 84 10.57 -3.16 5.20
C GLU A 84 9.26 -2.95 4.44
N GLY A 85 9.23 -3.33 3.16
CA GLY A 85 8.05 -3.28 2.32
C GLY A 85 7.75 -4.63 1.67
N VAL A 86 6.48 -4.95 1.51
CA VAL A 86 6.01 -6.13 0.79
C VAL A 86 4.95 -5.72 -0.23
N ASP A 87 5.13 -6.16 -1.46
CA ASP A 87 4.16 -5.97 -2.55
C ASP A 87 4.24 -7.12 -3.54
N LEU A 88 3.16 -7.38 -4.28
CA LEU A 88 3.15 -8.39 -5.35
C LEU A 88 3.73 -7.87 -6.65
N SER A 89 3.76 -6.55 -6.88
CA SER A 89 4.23 -5.94 -8.12
C SER A 89 5.73 -5.63 -8.09
N PRO A 90 6.59 -6.43 -8.75
CA PRO A 90 8.01 -6.12 -8.86
C PRO A 90 8.24 -4.80 -9.61
N ARG A 91 7.32 -4.43 -10.51
CA ARG A 91 7.37 -3.18 -11.28
C ARG A 91 7.16 -1.95 -10.39
N LEU A 92 6.20 -1.99 -9.47
CA LEU A 92 6.00 -0.89 -8.51
C LEU A 92 7.18 -0.80 -7.54
N LEU A 93 7.65 -1.94 -7.03
CA LEU A 93 8.83 -1.99 -6.14
C LEU A 93 10.09 -1.43 -6.81
N ALA A 94 10.28 -1.65 -8.12
CA ALA A 94 11.41 -1.09 -8.88
C ALA A 94 11.41 0.44 -8.94
N GLN A 95 10.28 1.10 -8.65
CA GLN A 95 10.16 2.57 -8.61
C GLN A 95 10.53 3.15 -7.25
N PHE A 96 10.72 2.31 -6.22
CA PHE A 96 11.08 2.77 -4.89
C PHE A 96 12.44 3.46 -4.87
N LYS A 97 12.51 4.65 -4.27
CA LYS A 97 13.72 5.48 -4.21
C LYS A 97 14.29 5.64 -2.79
N GLY A 98 13.77 4.89 -1.84
CA GLY A 98 14.22 4.91 -0.45
C GLY A 98 15.26 3.83 -0.14
N SER A 99 15.63 3.71 1.13
CA SER A 99 16.62 2.75 1.63
C SER A 99 16.02 1.51 2.31
N ALA A 100 14.67 1.45 2.47
CA ALA A 100 14.01 0.29 3.07
C ALA A 100 14.16 -0.94 2.18
N LYS A 101 14.25 -2.13 2.79
CA LYS A 101 14.24 -3.38 2.05
C LYS A 101 12.83 -3.70 1.57
N CYS A 102 12.66 -3.87 0.26
CA CYS A 102 11.39 -4.27 -0.34
C CYS A 102 11.48 -5.70 -0.88
N THR A 103 10.43 -6.48 -0.68
CA THR A 103 10.38 -7.90 -1.08
C THR A 103 9.10 -8.15 -1.88
N VAL A 104 9.23 -8.83 -3.02
CA VAL A 104 8.07 -9.35 -3.77
C VAL A 104 7.54 -10.56 -3.01
N ALA A 105 6.36 -10.43 -2.40
CA ALA A 105 5.72 -11.54 -1.69
C ALA A 105 4.22 -11.32 -1.54
N ASP A 106 3.50 -12.41 -1.29
CA ASP A 106 2.07 -12.40 -0.99
C ASP A 106 1.84 -12.11 0.50
N CYS A 107 0.94 -11.19 0.80
CA CYS A 107 0.57 -10.84 2.18
C CYS A 107 -0.07 -12.01 2.96
N ARG A 108 -0.58 -13.02 2.24
CA ARG A 108 -1.13 -14.26 2.81
C ARG A 108 -0.05 -15.25 3.23
N LYS A 109 1.22 -14.99 2.89
CA LYS A 109 2.40 -15.79 3.29
C LYS A 109 3.61 -14.87 3.39
N LEU A 110 3.75 -14.19 4.52
CA LEU A 110 4.78 -13.19 4.74
C LEU A 110 6.17 -13.81 4.93
N PRO A 111 7.23 -13.26 4.31
CA PRO A 111 8.60 -13.79 4.39
C PRO A 111 9.31 -13.38 5.70
N PHE A 112 8.59 -13.36 6.81
CA PHE A 112 9.12 -12.97 8.11
C PHE A 112 8.95 -14.09 9.13
N THR A 113 9.88 -14.13 10.11
CA THR A 113 9.78 -15.05 11.25
C THR A 113 8.66 -14.61 12.20
N ASP A 114 8.17 -15.56 12.98
CA ASP A 114 7.14 -15.31 13.99
C ASP A 114 7.60 -14.23 14.99
N ARG A 115 6.68 -13.35 15.38
CA ARG A 115 6.89 -12.35 16.42
C ARG A 115 8.14 -11.49 16.23
N SER A 116 8.44 -11.13 14.97
CA SER A 116 9.61 -10.35 14.61
C SER A 116 9.32 -8.87 14.35
N LYS A 117 8.04 -8.49 14.19
CA LYS A 117 7.64 -7.14 13.79
C LYS A 117 6.87 -6.43 14.91
N ASP A 118 7.10 -5.11 15.03
CA ASP A 118 6.40 -4.26 16.00
C ASP A 118 5.14 -3.63 15.39
N VAL A 119 5.21 -3.27 14.11
CA VAL A 119 4.09 -2.61 13.42
C VAL A 119 3.93 -3.14 12.00
N LEU A 120 2.70 -3.48 11.65
CA LEU A 120 2.29 -3.76 10.27
C LEU A 120 1.35 -2.67 9.79
N ILE A 121 1.58 -2.17 8.58
CA ILE A 121 0.82 -1.07 8.00
C ILE A 121 0.24 -1.50 6.66
N VAL A 122 -1.04 -1.16 6.40
CA VAL A 122 -1.66 -1.22 5.08
C VAL A 122 -2.35 0.10 4.78
N GLN A 123 -2.06 0.66 3.62
CA GLN A 123 -2.64 1.94 3.21
C GLN A 123 -3.38 1.82 1.87
N GLY A 124 -4.49 1.10 1.88
CA GLY A 124 -5.31 0.82 0.70
C GLY A 124 -4.80 -0.38 -0.07
N GLY A 125 -4.98 -1.58 0.47
CA GLY A 125 -4.49 -2.82 -0.10
C GLY A 125 -5.39 -4.03 0.17
N LEU A 126 -6.02 -4.09 1.35
CA LEU A 126 -6.85 -5.23 1.74
C LEU A 126 -8.06 -5.44 0.82
N HIS A 127 -8.58 -4.36 0.22
CA HIS A 127 -9.70 -4.44 -0.71
C HIS A 127 -9.32 -5.04 -2.08
N HIS A 128 -8.04 -5.26 -2.36
CA HIS A 128 -7.59 -5.99 -3.54
C HIS A 128 -7.64 -7.52 -3.38
N LEU A 129 -7.86 -8.02 -2.15
CA LEU A 129 -7.93 -9.46 -1.90
C LEU A 129 -9.08 -10.09 -2.69
N PRO A 130 -8.81 -11.14 -3.50
CA PRO A 130 -9.78 -11.67 -4.45
C PRO A 130 -10.93 -12.45 -3.83
N ALA A 131 -10.74 -13.07 -2.66
CA ALA A 131 -11.76 -13.90 -1.99
C ALA A 131 -11.97 -13.48 -0.53
N LEU A 132 -13.15 -12.93 -0.23
CA LEU A 132 -13.56 -12.62 1.14
C LEU A 132 -14.57 -13.64 1.65
N PRO A 133 -14.44 -14.11 2.91
CA PRO A 133 -13.47 -13.66 3.94
C PRO A 133 -12.12 -14.37 3.91
N ASP A 134 -11.94 -15.43 3.12
CA ASP A 134 -10.86 -16.40 3.27
C ASP A 134 -9.46 -15.76 3.12
N ASP A 135 -9.25 -14.96 2.08
CA ASP A 135 -7.98 -14.27 1.88
C ASP A 135 -7.69 -13.22 2.96
N LEU A 136 -8.74 -12.58 3.47
CA LEU A 136 -8.60 -11.60 4.55
C LEU A 136 -8.24 -12.30 5.87
N ASP A 137 -8.87 -13.41 6.17
CA ASP A 137 -8.59 -14.24 7.34
C ASP A 137 -7.16 -14.78 7.31
N GLN A 138 -6.73 -15.30 6.15
CA GLN A 138 -5.36 -15.77 5.97
C GLN A 138 -4.34 -14.63 6.10
N THR A 139 -4.61 -13.46 5.52
CA THR A 139 -3.75 -12.28 5.64
C THR A 139 -3.63 -11.83 7.10
N PHE A 140 -4.74 -11.77 7.81
CA PHE A 140 -4.73 -11.39 9.23
C PHE A 140 -4.06 -12.44 10.13
N SER A 141 -4.21 -13.73 9.82
CA SER A 141 -3.47 -14.80 10.50
C SER A 141 -1.96 -14.64 10.33
N GLU A 142 -1.49 -14.33 9.11
CA GLU A 142 -0.07 -14.05 8.85
C GLU A 142 0.40 -12.78 9.56
N MET A 143 -0.41 -11.72 9.56
CA MET A 143 -0.10 -10.50 10.31
C MET A 143 0.04 -10.80 11.81
N GLN A 144 -0.87 -11.60 12.41
CA GLN A 144 -0.76 -12.01 13.81
C GLN A 144 0.50 -12.84 14.07
N ARG A 145 0.81 -13.78 13.18
CA ARG A 145 2.01 -14.63 13.31
C ARG A 145 3.28 -13.80 13.40
N VAL A 146 3.43 -12.81 12.53
CA VAL A 146 4.67 -12.02 12.45
C VAL A 146 4.74 -10.89 13.47
N LEU A 147 3.60 -10.42 13.99
CA LEU A 147 3.55 -9.37 15.01
C LEU A 147 4.01 -9.90 16.38
N ARG A 148 4.80 -9.09 17.08
CA ARG A 148 5.07 -9.30 18.50
C ARG A 148 3.77 -9.19 19.32
N ARG A 149 3.74 -9.77 20.51
CA ARG A 149 2.54 -9.73 21.40
C ARG A 149 2.05 -8.30 21.68
N ASN A 150 2.96 -7.34 21.80
CA ASN A 150 2.67 -5.92 22.00
C ASN A 150 2.71 -5.12 20.70
N GLY A 151 2.77 -5.82 19.57
CA GLY A 151 2.77 -5.22 18.25
C GLY A 151 1.41 -4.64 17.88
N ARG A 152 1.35 -3.94 16.76
CA ARG A 152 0.12 -3.33 16.28
C ARG A 152 -0.02 -3.44 14.77
N VAL A 153 -1.25 -3.55 14.35
CA VAL A 153 -1.63 -3.36 12.96
C VAL A 153 -2.25 -1.99 12.79
N MET A 154 -1.95 -1.33 11.69
CA MET A 154 -2.63 -0.12 11.24
C MET A 154 -3.07 -0.31 9.79
N PHE A 155 -4.33 -0.08 9.49
CA PHE A 155 -4.75 -0.01 8.10
C PHE A 155 -5.73 1.13 7.83
N VAL A 156 -5.74 1.57 6.57
CA VAL A 156 -6.69 2.55 6.06
C VAL A 156 -7.22 2.06 4.73
N GLU A 157 -8.49 1.70 4.72
CA GLU A 157 -9.16 1.10 3.56
C GLU A 157 -10.35 1.93 3.10
N PRO A 158 -10.79 1.83 1.84
CA PRO A 158 -12.04 2.43 1.41
C PRO A 158 -13.21 1.90 2.24
N TRP A 159 -14.14 2.77 2.52
CA TRP A 159 -15.34 2.43 3.29
C TRP A 159 -16.55 3.19 2.79
N ARG A 160 -17.69 2.51 2.65
CA ARG A 160 -18.93 3.13 2.18
C ARG A 160 -19.40 4.17 3.17
N THR A 161 -19.33 5.43 2.76
CA THR A 161 -19.84 6.61 3.48
C THR A 161 -20.61 7.47 2.49
N PRO A 162 -21.49 8.37 2.94
CA PRO A 162 -22.15 9.32 2.05
C PRO A 162 -21.17 10.12 1.18
N PHE A 163 -20.02 10.48 1.75
CA PHE A 163 -18.95 11.15 1.00
C PHE A 163 -18.39 10.30 -0.15
N LEU A 164 -18.07 9.02 0.12
CA LEU A 164 -17.55 8.13 -0.92
C LEU A 164 -18.59 7.89 -2.01
N THR A 165 -19.85 7.68 -1.63
CA THR A 165 -20.95 7.52 -2.59
C THR A 165 -21.08 8.76 -3.49
N PHE A 166 -20.97 9.97 -2.90
CA PHE A 166 -20.96 11.20 -3.69
C PHE A 166 -19.77 11.30 -4.63
N VAL A 167 -18.55 10.94 -4.17
CA VAL A 167 -17.35 10.94 -5.00
C VAL A 167 -17.50 9.98 -6.18
N HIS A 168 -18.04 8.77 -5.96
CA HIS A 168 -18.30 7.82 -7.04
C HIS A 168 -19.26 8.41 -8.07
N LEU A 169 -20.41 8.96 -7.61
CA LEU A 169 -21.40 9.55 -8.49
C LEU A 169 -20.82 10.64 -9.40
N ILE A 170 -19.99 11.52 -8.84
CA ILE A 170 -19.40 12.61 -9.65
C ILE A 170 -18.24 12.12 -10.53
N SER A 171 -17.48 11.09 -10.12
CA SER A 171 -16.37 10.55 -10.91
C SER A 171 -16.84 9.80 -12.16
N GLU A 172 -18.07 9.33 -12.20
CA GLU A 172 -18.66 8.69 -13.37
C GLU A 172 -19.11 9.70 -14.44
N LEU A 173 -19.24 10.99 -14.09
CA LEU A 173 -19.70 12.03 -15.02
C LEU A 173 -18.63 12.36 -16.06
N PRO A 174 -18.91 12.19 -17.39
CA PRO A 174 -17.93 12.46 -18.44
C PRO A 174 -17.33 13.87 -18.41
N PRO A 175 -18.06 14.95 -18.11
CA PRO A 175 -17.45 16.27 -17.98
C PRO A 175 -16.41 16.36 -16.84
N VAL A 176 -16.65 15.69 -15.70
CA VAL A 176 -15.75 15.69 -14.55
C VAL A 176 -14.46 14.95 -14.88
N ARG A 177 -14.55 13.79 -15.53
CA ARG A 177 -13.39 13.02 -15.99
C ARG A 177 -12.53 13.80 -16.98
N ARG A 178 -13.16 14.58 -17.90
CA ARG A 178 -12.43 15.39 -18.88
C ARG A 178 -11.68 16.57 -18.25
N ILE A 179 -12.22 17.16 -17.18
CA ILE A 179 -11.66 18.35 -16.54
C ILE A 179 -10.63 17.98 -15.48
N SER A 180 -10.80 16.84 -14.81
CA SER A 180 -9.98 16.42 -13.68
C SER A 180 -9.27 15.10 -13.94
N ASN A 181 -7.99 15.16 -14.24
CA ASN A 181 -7.12 13.96 -14.39
C ASN A 181 -7.16 13.06 -13.14
N LYS A 182 -7.34 13.65 -11.96
CA LYS A 182 -7.44 12.89 -10.70
C LYS A 182 -8.75 12.10 -10.62
N MET A 183 -9.87 12.69 -11.03
CA MET A 183 -11.16 12.00 -11.05
C MET A 183 -11.21 10.92 -12.13
N ASP A 184 -10.61 11.18 -13.29
CA ASP A 184 -10.46 10.16 -14.34
C ASP A 184 -9.60 8.99 -13.86
N ALA A 185 -8.46 9.27 -13.25
CA ALA A 185 -7.60 8.22 -12.68
C ALA A 185 -8.32 7.42 -11.58
N PHE A 186 -9.07 8.08 -10.70
CA PHE A 186 -9.88 7.41 -9.67
C PHE A 186 -10.95 6.49 -10.30
N ALA A 187 -11.72 7.00 -11.26
CA ALA A 187 -12.72 6.21 -11.97
C ALA A 187 -12.10 5.00 -12.68
N THR A 188 -10.98 5.21 -13.38
CA THR A 188 -10.25 4.12 -14.08
C THR A 188 -9.79 3.05 -13.10
N MET A 189 -9.16 3.41 -11.98
CA MET A 189 -8.75 2.43 -10.96
C MET A 189 -9.96 1.64 -10.44
N THR A 190 -11.05 2.33 -10.10
CA THR A 190 -12.28 1.68 -9.61
C THR A 190 -12.88 0.74 -10.64
N GLU A 191 -12.89 1.11 -11.93
CA GLU A 191 -13.37 0.27 -13.03
C GLU A 191 -12.57 -1.05 -13.17
N TYR A 192 -11.23 -0.96 -13.03
CA TYR A 192 -10.36 -2.14 -13.12
C TYR A 192 -10.42 -3.05 -11.89
N GLU A 193 -10.69 -2.49 -10.72
CA GLU A 193 -10.81 -3.21 -9.45
C GLU A 193 -12.26 -3.52 -9.08
N ILE A 194 -13.22 -3.23 -9.94
CA ILE A 194 -14.66 -3.19 -9.61
C ILE A 194 -15.11 -4.42 -8.82
N ARG A 195 -14.62 -5.61 -9.16
CA ARG A 195 -14.99 -6.85 -8.50
C ARG A 195 -14.56 -6.91 -7.04
N THR A 196 -13.28 -6.66 -6.76
CA THR A 196 -12.73 -6.72 -5.40
C THR A 196 -13.16 -5.51 -4.58
N TYR A 197 -13.23 -4.34 -5.21
CA TYR A 197 -13.67 -3.11 -4.60
C TYR A 197 -15.15 -3.15 -4.17
N GLU A 198 -16.05 -3.60 -5.04
CA GLU A 198 -17.47 -3.77 -4.68
C GLU A 198 -17.69 -4.91 -3.70
N GLN A 199 -16.94 -6.02 -3.82
CA GLN A 199 -16.95 -7.09 -2.85
C GLN A 199 -16.59 -6.57 -1.45
N TRP A 200 -15.53 -5.75 -1.35
CA TRP A 200 -15.12 -5.10 -0.10
C TRP A 200 -16.20 -4.17 0.45
N LEU A 201 -16.67 -3.23 -0.37
CA LEU A 201 -17.70 -2.25 0.05
C LEU A 201 -19.06 -2.89 0.34
N GLY A 202 -19.34 -4.06 -0.24
CA GLY A 202 -20.60 -4.79 -0.08
C GLY A 202 -20.66 -5.68 1.17
N GLN A 203 -19.54 -5.95 1.85
CA GLN A 203 -19.49 -6.90 2.97
C GLN A 203 -18.96 -6.28 4.28
N PRO A 204 -19.45 -5.09 4.70
CA PRO A 204 -18.86 -4.36 5.83
C PRO A 204 -18.91 -5.14 7.16
N GLU A 205 -19.98 -5.86 7.43
CA GLU A 205 -20.12 -6.60 8.70
C GLU A 205 -19.21 -7.84 8.73
N LEU A 206 -19.06 -8.52 7.58
CA LEU A 206 -18.13 -9.63 7.44
C LEU A 206 -16.69 -9.18 7.69
N ILE A 207 -16.27 -8.09 7.04
CA ILE A 207 -14.92 -7.54 7.16
C ILE A 207 -14.64 -7.10 8.61
N LYS A 208 -15.57 -6.38 9.25
CA LYS A 208 -15.43 -6.02 10.66
C LYS A 208 -15.34 -7.24 11.57
N LYS A 209 -16.20 -8.25 11.34
CA LYS A 209 -16.17 -9.50 12.11
C LYS A 209 -14.82 -10.19 11.98
N THR A 210 -14.33 -10.41 10.76
CA THR A 210 -13.02 -11.02 10.52
C THR A 210 -11.91 -10.20 11.17
N THR A 211 -11.91 -8.87 11.03
CA THR A 211 -10.92 -8.01 11.68
C THR A 211 -10.93 -8.21 13.22
N ARG A 212 -12.10 -8.23 13.84
CA ARG A 212 -12.24 -8.40 15.30
C ARG A 212 -11.96 -9.81 15.79
N THR A 213 -11.97 -10.81 14.93
CA THR A 213 -11.47 -12.15 15.25
C THR A 213 -9.97 -12.14 15.52
N HIS A 214 -9.23 -11.36 14.76
CA HIS A 214 -7.77 -11.31 14.82
C HIS A 214 -7.22 -10.17 15.68
N PHE A 215 -7.90 -9.03 15.75
CA PHE A 215 -7.36 -7.82 16.37
C PHE A 215 -8.34 -7.20 17.37
N LEU A 216 -7.79 -6.72 18.48
CA LEU A 216 -8.48 -5.85 19.42
C LEU A 216 -8.34 -4.40 18.95
N PRO A 217 -9.44 -3.68 18.68
CA PRO A 217 -9.37 -2.29 18.25
C PRO A 217 -8.83 -1.39 19.36
N VAL A 218 -7.82 -0.58 19.02
CA VAL A 218 -7.28 0.50 19.85
C VAL A 218 -7.82 1.84 19.36
N HIS A 219 -7.93 2.00 18.04
CA HIS A 219 -8.55 3.16 17.39
C HIS A 219 -9.33 2.70 16.17
N GLU A 220 -10.54 3.18 16.02
CA GLU A 220 -11.39 2.89 14.86
C GLU A 220 -12.17 4.14 14.48
N CYS A 221 -12.12 4.52 13.19
CA CYS A 221 -12.83 5.69 12.70
C CYS A 221 -13.26 5.50 11.24
N PHE A 222 -14.53 5.83 10.97
CA PHE A 222 -15.12 5.82 9.62
C PHE A 222 -15.39 7.25 9.17
N ALA A 223 -14.54 7.78 8.31
CA ALA A 223 -14.66 9.17 7.85
C ALA A 223 -14.10 9.34 6.44
N TRP A 224 -14.68 10.26 5.67
CA TRP A 224 -14.18 10.68 4.36
C TRP A 224 -13.93 9.51 3.38
N GLY A 225 -14.87 8.54 3.37
CA GLY A 225 -14.77 7.37 2.50
C GLY A 225 -13.69 6.36 2.92
N LYS A 226 -13.22 6.43 4.16
CA LYS A 226 -12.15 5.55 4.68
C LYS A 226 -12.54 4.96 6.04
N TRP A 227 -12.11 3.71 6.23
CA TRP A 227 -12.00 3.06 7.52
C TRP A 227 -10.56 3.15 7.98
N ASN A 228 -10.33 3.84 9.09
CA ASN A 228 -9.03 3.94 9.74
C ASN A 228 -9.07 3.03 10.97
N PHE A 229 -8.15 2.11 11.05
CA PHE A 229 -8.08 1.12 12.10
C PHE A 229 -6.66 1.01 12.67
N VAL A 230 -6.56 0.96 13.99
CA VAL A 230 -5.36 0.54 14.71
C VAL A 230 -5.79 -0.50 15.72
N GLY A 231 -5.10 -1.64 15.76
CA GLY A 231 -5.41 -2.72 16.69
C GLY A 231 -4.16 -3.47 17.14
N THR A 232 -4.33 -4.29 18.19
CA THR A 232 -3.32 -5.22 18.69
C THR A 232 -3.73 -6.66 18.42
N PRO A 233 -2.79 -7.60 18.24
CA PRO A 233 -3.12 -9.02 18.10
C PRO A 233 -3.94 -9.53 19.29
N ARG A 234 -4.86 -10.47 19.02
CA ARG A 234 -5.58 -11.23 20.06
C ARG A 234 -4.72 -12.35 20.65
#